data_850b97c3e7f729c3c3afc5d262db3adb
#
_entry.id   850b97c3e7f729c3c3afc5d262db3adb
#
_cell.length_a   1.000
_cell.length_b   1.000
_cell.length_c   1.000
_cell.angle_alpha   90.00
_cell.angle_beta   90.00
_cell.angle_gamma   90.00
#
_symmetry.space_group_name_H-M   'P 1'
#
loop_
_entity.id
_entity.type
_entity.pdbx_description
1 polymer ?
#
loop_
_entity_poly.entity_id
_entity_poly.type
_entity_poly.pdbx_seq_one_letter_code
_entity_poly.pdbx_strand_id
1 'polypeptide(L)'
;MKFELNHDWQGNMSSPRSTLGDKTKIHLFLILAIVWVFTGLVGNSPWIPAESENVSMVMDIVSSNSIIAPLAASQDSINNPPLYPFIGATFVKIFSSILAPHDAIRLSNFIWISLTLVSIGLMTRELWGTGFGRQAGLIFIASIGLIFNVHTIRPEVSALLGFALALYGFALYYRRPFRASLV
;
A
#
# COMPACT_ATOMS: atom_id res chain seq x y z
N MET A 1 -6.14 -50.33 -8.26
CA MET A 1 -5.87 -49.82 -6.92
C MET A 1 -6.53 -48.46 -6.78
N LYS A 2 -7.67 -48.36 -6.09
CA LYS A 2 -8.31 -47.06 -5.79
C LYS A 2 -7.63 -46.52 -4.55
N PHE A 3 -6.94 -45.38 -4.68
CA PHE A 3 -6.45 -44.61 -3.53
C PHE A 3 -7.66 -43.94 -2.90
N GLU A 4 -8.23 -44.51 -1.87
CA GLU A 4 -9.14 -43.79 -0.99
C GLU A 4 -8.32 -42.95 -0.06
N LEU A 5 -8.31 -41.65 -0.31
CA LEU A 5 -7.78 -40.65 0.64
C LEU A 5 -8.66 -40.70 1.88
N ASN A 6 -8.14 -41.30 2.93
CA ASN A 6 -8.81 -41.40 4.21
C ASN A 6 -9.00 -39.95 4.74
N HIS A 7 -10.25 -39.50 4.84
CA HIS A 7 -10.60 -38.19 5.35
C HIS A 7 -10.17 -37.97 6.80
N ASP A 8 -9.81 -39.01 7.52
CA ASP A 8 -9.29 -38.96 8.88
C ASP A 8 -7.89 -38.37 8.97
N TRP A 9 -7.18 -38.17 7.87
CA TRP A 9 -5.87 -37.56 7.84
C TRP A 9 -5.91 -36.07 8.26
N GLN A 10 -7.05 -35.42 8.09
CA GLN A 10 -7.24 -34.03 8.52
C GLN A 10 -7.50 -33.89 10.03
N GLY A 11 -7.85 -34.97 10.73
CA GLY A 11 -8.17 -34.94 12.14
C GLY A 11 -6.97 -35.07 13.09
N ASN A 12 -5.88 -35.68 12.64
CA ASN A 12 -4.72 -35.98 13.50
C ASN A 12 -3.51 -35.05 13.36
N MET A 13 -3.52 -34.13 12.42
CA MET A 13 -2.64 -32.96 12.56
C MET A 13 -3.29 -32.03 13.56
N SER A 14 -3.00 -32.23 14.81
CA SER A 14 -3.24 -31.24 15.86
C SER A 14 -2.29 -30.06 15.67
N SER A 15 -2.50 -29.29 14.58
CA SER A 15 -2.15 -27.90 14.67
C SER A 15 -2.91 -27.37 15.88
N PRO A 16 -2.25 -26.70 16.83
CA PRO A 16 -2.95 -26.11 17.96
C PRO A 16 -4.07 -25.26 17.34
N ARG A 17 -5.32 -25.73 17.42
CA ARG A 17 -6.48 -24.96 16.98
C ARG A 17 -6.36 -23.64 17.69
N SER A 18 -6.02 -22.60 16.94
CA SER A 18 -5.91 -21.28 17.53
C SER A 18 -7.25 -21.00 18.19
N THR A 19 -7.28 -21.01 19.50
CA THR A 19 -8.44 -20.67 20.34
C THR A 19 -8.84 -19.20 20.20
N LEU A 20 -8.08 -18.43 19.38
CA LEU A 20 -8.34 -17.02 19.11
C LEU A 20 -9.61 -16.87 18.27
N GLY A 21 -10.56 -16.12 18.79
CA GLY A 21 -11.78 -15.75 18.07
C GLY A 21 -11.47 -14.90 16.84
N ASP A 22 -12.39 -14.90 15.86
CA ASP A 22 -12.18 -14.15 14.60
C ASP A 22 -12.01 -12.65 14.82
N LYS A 23 -12.69 -12.09 15.83
CA LYS A 23 -12.51 -10.67 16.21
C LYS A 23 -11.07 -10.39 16.65
N THR A 24 -10.50 -11.24 17.50
CA THR A 24 -9.12 -11.10 17.97
C THR A 24 -8.12 -11.18 16.81
N LYS A 25 -8.33 -12.08 15.84
CA LYS A 25 -7.50 -12.21 14.64
C LYS A 25 -7.53 -10.95 13.78
N ILE A 26 -8.72 -10.32 13.66
CA ILE A 26 -8.87 -9.06 12.93
C ILE A 26 -8.12 -7.93 13.65
N HIS A 27 -8.26 -7.81 14.97
CA HIS A 27 -7.57 -6.77 15.74
C HIS A 27 -6.04 -6.93 15.67
N LEU A 28 -5.54 -8.17 15.81
CA LEU A 28 -4.11 -8.44 15.67
C LEU A 28 -3.58 -8.09 14.27
N PHE A 29 -4.33 -8.42 13.22
CA PHE A 29 -3.97 -8.05 11.86
C PHE A 29 -3.95 -6.52 11.68
N LEU A 30 -4.95 -5.81 12.20
CA LEU A 30 -4.99 -4.35 12.10
C LEU A 30 -3.83 -3.69 12.85
N ILE A 31 -3.52 -4.16 14.06
CA ILE A 31 -2.36 -3.66 14.82
C ILE A 31 -1.07 -3.91 14.04
N LEU A 32 -0.88 -5.12 13.51
CA LEU A 32 0.28 -5.45 12.70
C LEU A 32 0.39 -4.55 11.47
N ALA A 33 -0.72 -4.35 10.74
CA ALA A 33 -0.76 -3.51 9.55
C ALA A 33 -0.44 -2.05 9.89
N ILE A 34 -0.99 -1.51 10.97
CA ILE A 34 -0.72 -0.15 11.43
C ILE A 34 0.77 -0.01 11.79
N VAL A 35 1.29 -0.90 12.63
CA VAL A 35 2.70 -0.88 13.02
C VAL A 35 3.59 -0.96 11.79
N TRP A 36 3.32 -1.89 10.88
CA TRP A 36 4.12 -2.08 9.67
C TRP A 36 4.10 -0.83 8.77
N VAL A 37 2.93 -0.22 8.56
CA VAL A 37 2.78 0.98 7.72
C VAL A 37 3.56 2.16 8.28
N PHE A 38 3.56 2.35 9.60
CA PHE A 38 4.24 3.50 10.23
C PHE A 38 5.72 3.26 10.53
N THR A 39 6.19 2.00 10.54
CA THR A 39 7.58 1.69 10.81
C THR A 39 8.47 2.23 9.68
N GLY A 40 9.45 3.07 10.04
CA GLY A 40 10.46 3.57 9.10
C GLY A 40 10.03 4.78 8.24
N LEU A 41 8.83 5.35 8.47
CA LEU A 41 8.39 6.56 7.73
C LEU A 41 9.09 7.83 8.21
N VAL A 42 9.56 7.90 9.45
CA VAL A 42 10.12 9.10 10.06
C VAL A 42 11.53 8.83 10.57
N GLY A 43 12.40 9.84 10.48
CA GLY A 43 13.74 9.83 11.09
C GLY A 43 14.86 9.28 10.20
N ASN A 44 14.59 8.95 8.94
CA ASN A 44 15.60 8.46 8.00
C ASN A 44 15.96 9.54 6.97
N SER A 45 17.26 9.81 6.79
CA SER A 45 17.71 10.70 5.70
C SER A 45 17.37 10.12 4.33
N PRO A 46 17.05 10.96 3.32
CA PRO A 46 16.76 10.49 1.96
C PRO A 46 17.96 9.77 1.34
N TRP A 47 17.68 8.67 0.66
CA TRP A 47 18.70 7.92 -0.10
C TRP A 47 19.08 8.67 -1.38
N ILE A 48 20.38 8.95 -1.55
CA ILE A 48 20.92 9.63 -2.71
C ILE A 48 21.34 8.56 -3.75
N PRO A 49 21.02 8.74 -5.05
CA PRO A 49 20.28 9.86 -5.65
C PRO A 49 18.75 9.64 -5.70
N ALA A 50 18.28 8.43 -5.56
CA ALA A 50 16.93 8.01 -5.96
C ALA A 50 15.77 8.74 -5.25
N GLU A 51 15.92 9.04 -3.95
CA GLU A 51 14.87 9.77 -3.22
C GLU A 51 15.04 11.28 -3.33
N SER A 52 16.29 11.75 -3.48
CA SER A 52 16.58 13.21 -3.51
C SER A 52 15.92 13.89 -4.71
N GLU A 53 15.83 13.24 -5.86
CA GLU A 53 15.14 13.76 -7.04
C GLU A 53 13.65 13.94 -6.78
N ASN A 54 13.00 12.93 -6.18
CA ASN A 54 11.59 13.00 -5.84
C ASN A 54 11.30 14.05 -4.77
N VAL A 55 12.20 14.21 -3.78
CA VAL A 55 12.09 15.27 -2.78
C VAL A 55 12.21 16.64 -3.44
N SER A 56 13.18 16.85 -4.34
CA SER A 56 13.34 18.12 -5.03
C SER A 56 12.10 18.50 -5.84
N MET A 57 11.53 17.54 -6.58
CA MET A 57 10.29 17.74 -7.34
C MET A 57 9.12 18.18 -6.42
N VAL A 58 8.96 17.55 -5.27
CA VAL A 58 7.93 17.93 -4.30
C VAL A 58 8.19 19.33 -3.75
N MET A 59 9.44 19.66 -3.42
CA MET A 59 9.80 20.98 -2.91
C MET A 59 9.60 22.09 -3.94
N ASP A 60 9.82 21.81 -5.22
CA ASP A 60 9.52 22.74 -6.32
C ASP A 60 8.02 23.05 -6.41
N ILE A 61 7.16 22.04 -6.21
CA ILE A 61 5.70 22.25 -6.12
C ILE A 61 5.33 23.10 -4.92
N VAL A 62 5.98 22.86 -3.79
CA VAL A 62 5.74 23.64 -2.55
C VAL A 62 6.14 25.10 -2.72
N SER A 63 7.29 25.35 -3.35
CA SER A 63 7.87 26.71 -3.52
C SER A 63 7.17 27.51 -4.62
N SER A 64 6.89 26.88 -5.77
CA SER A 64 6.24 27.55 -6.90
C SER A 64 4.72 27.73 -6.72
N ASN A 65 4.13 27.05 -5.77
CA ASN A 65 2.68 26.97 -5.57
C ASN A 65 1.90 26.55 -6.84
N SER A 66 2.58 25.94 -7.80
CA SER A 66 2.06 25.49 -9.09
C SER A 66 2.39 24.01 -9.27
N ILE A 67 1.43 23.24 -9.76
CA ILE A 67 1.61 21.81 -10.04
C ILE A 67 2.28 21.61 -11.40
N ILE A 68 2.07 22.51 -12.33
CA ILE A 68 2.43 22.35 -13.74
C ILE A 68 3.85 22.85 -14.01
N ALA A 69 4.28 23.94 -13.38
CA ALA A 69 5.57 24.57 -13.67
C ALA A 69 6.79 23.67 -13.31
N PRO A 70 6.85 23.02 -12.15
CA PRO A 70 7.96 22.11 -11.83
C PRO A 70 8.01 20.88 -12.73
N LEU A 71 6.84 20.38 -13.13
CA LEU A 71 6.72 19.25 -14.02
C LEU A 71 7.20 19.53 -15.44
N ALA A 72 7.17 20.80 -15.88
CA ALA A 72 7.66 21.23 -17.19
C ALA A 72 9.19 21.48 -17.20
N ALA A 73 9.80 21.69 -16.05
CA ALA A 73 11.21 22.07 -15.95
C ALA A 73 12.20 20.89 -16.01
N SER A 74 11.76 19.68 -15.66
CA SER A 74 12.61 18.47 -15.72
C SER A 74 12.07 17.45 -16.72
N GLN A 75 12.94 16.94 -17.57
CA GLN A 75 12.58 15.96 -18.60
C GLN A 75 12.11 14.63 -17.99
N ASP A 76 12.58 14.29 -16.77
CA ASP A 76 12.18 13.09 -16.03
C ASP A 76 10.80 13.24 -15.37
N SER A 77 10.32 14.46 -15.15
CA SER A 77 9.02 14.71 -14.55
C SER A 77 7.84 14.33 -15.45
N ILE A 78 8.06 14.25 -16.76
CA ILE A 78 7.03 13.84 -17.73
C ILE A 78 6.67 12.36 -17.54
N ASN A 79 7.61 11.55 -17.05
CA ASN A 79 7.42 10.11 -16.85
C ASN A 79 6.76 9.77 -15.48
N ASN A 80 6.69 10.70 -14.56
CA ASN A 80 6.17 10.45 -13.22
C ASN A 80 4.73 10.96 -13.07
N PRO A 81 3.79 10.12 -12.58
CA PRO A 81 2.43 10.55 -12.33
C PRO A 81 2.39 11.75 -11.38
N PRO A 82 1.71 12.87 -11.73
CA PRO A 82 1.73 14.10 -10.94
C PRO A 82 1.03 13.96 -9.58
N LEU A 83 0.21 12.94 -9.41
CA LEU A 83 -0.60 12.75 -8.21
C LEU A 83 0.24 12.46 -6.97
N TYR A 84 1.32 11.68 -7.10
CA TYR A 84 2.20 11.36 -5.99
C TYR A 84 2.91 12.59 -5.41
N PRO A 85 3.65 13.38 -6.21
CA PRO A 85 4.32 14.58 -5.70
C PRO A 85 3.33 15.65 -5.21
N PHE A 86 2.13 15.74 -5.78
CA PHE A 86 1.09 16.66 -5.31
C PHE A 86 0.61 16.33 -3.89
N ILE A 87 0.34 15.05 -3.62
CA ILE A 87 -0.04 14.61 -2.27
C ILE A 87 1.13 14.80 -1.31
N GLY A 88 2.36 14.49 -1.72
CA GLY A 88 3.57 14.76 -0.94
C GLY A 88 3.70 16.24 -0.59
N ALA A 89 3.52 17.16 -1.54
CA ALA A 89 3.55 18.61 -1.32
C ALA A 89 2.46 19.07 -0.34
N THR A 90 1.28 18.47 -0.40
CA THR A 90 0.20 18.77 0.54
C THR A 90 0.60 18.38 1.96
N PHE A 91 1.20 17.20 2.14
CA PHE A 91 1.70 16.76 3.44
C PHE A 91 2.83 17.66 3.97
N VAL A 92 3.75 18.09 3.11
CA VAL A 92 4.78 19.06 3.51
C VAL A 92 4.13 20.34 4.00
N LYS A 93 3.16 20.91 3.29
CA LYS A 93 2.46 22.13 3.72
C LYS A 93 1.75 21.99 5.07
N ILE A 94 1.18 20.82 5.36
CA ILE A 94 0.45 20.57 6.61
C ILE A 94 1.42 20.33 7.78
N PHE A 95 2.48 19.57 7.56
CA PHE A 95 3.35 19.07 8.63
C PHE A 95 4.71 19.79 8.72
N SER A 96 4.97 20.82 7.90
CA SER A 96 6.24 21.56 7.87
C SER A 96 6.66 22.18 9.21
N SER A 97 5.72 22.42 10.11
CA SER A 97 6.00 22.95 11.45
C SER A 97 6.49 21.89 12.45
N ILE A 98 6.30 20.61 12.17
CA ILE A 98 6.55 19.51 13.13
C ILE A 98 7.58 18.53 12.56
N LEU A 99 7.56 18.27 11.25
CA LEU A 99 8.38 17.26 10.60
C LEU A 99 9.31 17.87 9.55
N ALA A 100 10.46 17.24 9.35
CA ALA A 100 11.32 17.55 8.23
C ALA A 100 10.57 17.29 6.90
N PRO A 101 10.83 18.06 5.83
CA PRO A 101 10.10 17.94 4.56
C PRO A 101 10.10 16.51 3.99
N HIS A 102 11.24 15.83 4.02
CA HIS A 102 11.35 14.45 3.54
C HIS A 102 10.52 13.46 4.37
N ASP A 103 10.42 13.63 5.69
CA ASP A 103 9.59 12.80 6.54
C ASP A 103 8.10 13.05 6.29
N ALA A 104 7.71 14.31 6.05
CA ALA A 104 6.34 14.66 5.67
C ALA A 104 5.94 14.02 4.33
N ILE A 105 6.87 14.00 3.35
CA ILE A 105 6.63 13.32 2.07
C ILE A 105 6.46 11.82 2.29
N ARG A 106 7.34 11.16 3.06
CA ARG A 106 7.20 9.74 3.39
C ARG A 106 5.90 9.43 4.11
N LEU A 107 5.45 10.33 4.99
CA LEU A 107 4.19 10.14 5.68
C LEU A 107 3.01 10.04 4.69
N SER A 108 3.09 10.66 3.51
CA SER A 108 2.06 10.50 2.47
C SER A 108 1.94 9.06 1.96
N ASN A 109 3.01 8.25 2.04
CA ASN A 109 2.98 6.84 1.66
C ASN A 109 1.98 6.03 2.48
N PHE A 110 1.70 6.45 3.73
CA PHE A 110 0.64 5.84 4.55
C PHE A 110 -0.68 5.73 3.80
N ILE A 111 -1.08 6.76 3.04
CA ILE A 111 -2.34 6.76 2.28
C ILE A 111 -2.29 5.69 1.20
N TRP A 112 -1.22 5.70 0.38
CA TRP A 112 -1.06 4.78 -0.74
C TRP A 112 -1.04 3.32 -0.30
N ILE A 113 -0.26 3.03 0.74
CA ILE A 113 -0.11 1.67 1.27
C ILE A 113 -1.41 1.17 1.91
N SER A 114 -2.06 2.01 2.71
CA SER A 114 -3.31 1.63 3.38
C SER A 114 -4.41 1.32 2.37
N LEU A 115 -4.56 2.15 1.34
CA LEU A 115 -5.52 1.92 0.26
C LEU A 115 -5.18 0.67 -0.55
N THR A 116 -3.89 0.40 -0.80
CA THR A 116 -3.43 -0.81 -1.47
C THR A 116 -3.80 -2.07 -0.66
N LEU A 117 -3.51 -2.08 0.65
CA LEU A 117 -3.89 -3.18 1.55
C LEU A 117 -5.40 -3.44 1.56
N VAL A 118 -6.19 -2.37 1.62
CA VAL A 118 -7.65 -2.47 1.57
C VAL A 118 -8.11 -3.04 0.23
N SER A 119 -7.56 -2.55 -0.88
CA SER A 119 -7.92 -3.00 -2.24
C SER A 119 -7.60 -4.47 -2.44
N ILE A 120 -6.42 -4.94 -2.03
CA ILE A 120 -6.01 -6.35 -2.07
C ILE A 120 -6.93 -7.21 -1.19
N GLY A 121 -7.24 -6.73 0.01
CA GLY A 121 -8.14 -7.42 0.93
C GLY A 121 -9.55 -7.58 0.36
N LEU A 122 -10.09 -6.52 -0.25
CA LEU A 122 -11.41 -6.54 -0.90
C LEU A 122 -11.41 -7.42 -2.16
N MET A 123 -10.39 -7.31 -3.02
CA MET A 123 -10.22 -8.17 -4.19
C MET A 123 -10.25 -9.64 -3.80
N THR A 124 -9.44 -10.02 -2.83
CA THR A 124 -9.32 -11.42 -2.39
C THR A 124 -10.62 -11.92 -1.77
N ARG A 125 -11.33 -11.06 -1.03
CA ARG A 125 -12.65 -11.38 -0.49
C ARG A 125 -13.69 -11.64 -1.59
N GLU A 126 -13.67 -10.87 -2.67
CA GLU A 126 -14.59 -11.08 -3.81
C GLU A 126 -14.27 -12.37 -4.57
N LEU A 127 -12.99 -12.74 -4.71
CA LEU A 127 -12.58 -13.95 -5.46
C LEU A 127 -12.78 -15.23 -4.66
N TRP A 128 -12.33 -15.26 -3.40
CA TRP A 128 -12.27 -16.49 -2.59
C TRP A 128 -13.20 -16.50 -1.36
N GLY A 129 -13.84 -15.38 -1.05
CA GLY A 129 -14.79 -15.28 0.04
C GLY A 129 -14.23 -14.68 1.33
N THR A 130 -15.06 -14.71 2.38
CA THR A 130 -14.76 -14.10 3.67
C THR A 130 -13.59 -14.81 4.38
N GLY A 131 -12.64 -14.04 4.92
CA GLY A 131 -11.46 -14.56 5.64
C GLY A 131 -10.16 -14.51 4.84
N PHE A 132 -10.21 -14.71 3.52
CA PHE A 132 -9.01 -14.70 2.67
C PHE A 132 -8.37 -13.32 2.52
N GLY A 133 -9.13 -12.24 2.69
CA GLY A 133 -8.59 -10.88 2.65
C GLY A 133 -7.47 -10.63 3.68
N ARG A 134 -7.59 -11.20 4.88
CA ARG A 134 -6.52 -11.11 5.90
C ARG A 134 -5.26 -11.87 5.48
N GLN A 135 -5.43 -13.05 4.89
CA GLN A 135 -4.30 -13.86 4.42
C GLN A 135 -3.54 -13.13 3.32
N ALA A 136 -4.26 -12.54 2.36
CA ALA A 136 -3.65 -11.73 1.30
C ALA A 136 -2.91 -10.52 1.86
N GLY A 137 -3.50 -9.81 2.82
CA GLY A 137 -2.84 -8.70 3.51
C GLY A 137 -1.56 -9.12 4.26
N LEU A 138 -1.59 -10.27 4.94
CA LEU A 138 -0.39 -10.82 5.60
C LEU A 138 0.70 -11.20 4.60
N ILE A 139 0.34 -11.82 3.47
CA ILE A 139 1.30 -12.16 2.40
C ILE A 139 1.90 -10.87 1.82
N PHE A 140 1.08 -9.85 1.60
CA PHE A 140 1.55 -8.56 1.12
C PHE A 140 2.55 -7.92 2.09
N ILE A 141 2.21 -7.84 3.39
CA ILE A 141 3.10 -7.31 4.43
C ILE A 141 4.40 -8.10 4.54
N ALA A 142 4.33 -9.43 4.41
CA ALA A 142 5.49 -10.32 4.50
C ALA A 142 6.39 -10.30 3.25
N SER A 143 5.99 -9.63 2.18
CA SER A 143 6.79 -9.56 0.95
C SER A 143 8.03 -8.68 1.15
N ILE A 144 9.22 -9.28 1.12
CA ILE A 144 10.51 -8.62 1.41
C ILE A 144 10.74 -7.40 0.52
N GLY A 145 10.41 -7.48 -0.77
CA GLY A 145 10.56 -6.36 -1.70
C GLY A 145 9.73 -5.13 -1.32
N LEU A 146 8.58 -5.34 -0.71
CA LEU A 146 7.71 -4.26 -0.25
C LEU A 146 8.25 -3.58 1.00
N ILE A 147 8.87 -4.32 1.92
CA ILE A 147 9.43 -3.76 3.16
C ILE A 147 10.43 -2.63 2.84
N PHE A 148 11.25 -2.81 1.82
CA PHE A 148 12.24 -1.81 1.43
C PHE A 148 11.67 -0.69 0.56
N ASN A 149 10.81 -1.02 -0.41
CA ASN A 149 10.40 -0.06 -1.44
C ASN A 149 9.22 0.82 -1.03
N VAL A 150 8.34 0.33 -0.18
CA VAL A 150 7.10 1.03 0.18
C VAL A 150 7.34 2.19 1.16
N HIS A 151 8.41 2.13 1.94
CA HIS A 151 8.79 3.18 2.90
C HIS A 151 9.76 4.22 2.33
N THR A 152 10.11 4.10 1.05
CA THR A 152 10.95 5.07 0.33
C THR A 152 10.09 6.09 -0.43
N ILE A 153 10.67 7.26 -0.74
CA ILE A 153 9.99 8.32 -1.50
C ILE A 153 10.05 7.97 -2.98
N ARG A 154 9.04 7.21 -3.45
CA ARG A 154 8.96 6.72 -4.83
C ARG A 154 7.55 6.82 -5.40
N PRO A 155 7.37 7.37 -6.62
CA PRO A 155 6.07 7.44 -7.29
C PRO A 155 5.44 6.07 -7.55
N GLU A 156 6.25 5.01 -7.65
CA GLU A 156 5.82 3.62 -7.87
C GLU A 156 4.89 3.11 -6.77
N VAL A 157 4.96 3.70 -5.57
CA VAL A 157 4.04 3.36 -4.47
C VAL A 157 2.59 3.74 -4.83
N SER A 158 2.40 4.84 -5.54
CA SER A 158 1.08 5.22 -6.05
C SER A 158 0.60 4.34 -7.20
N ALA A 159 1.52 3.93 -8.08
CA ALA A 159 1.22 2.99 -9.16
C ALA A 159 0.78 1.62 -8.62
N LEU A 160 1.38 1.15 -7.51
CA LEU A 160 0.99 -0.07 -6.84
C LEU A 160 -0.49 -0.04 -6.42
N LEU A 161 -0.98 1.09 -5.90
CA LEU A 161 -2.40 1.28 -5.62
C LEU A 161 -3.24 1.18 -6.90
N GLY A 162 -2.80 1.83 -7.99
CA GLY A 162 -3.50 1.76 -9.28
C GLY A 162 -3.68 0.32 -9.77
N PHE A 163 -2.62 -0.50 -9.70
CA PHE A 163 -2.70 -1.92 -10.02
C PHE A 163 -3.65 -2.69 -9.09
N ALA A 164 -3.59 -2.44 -7.79
CA ALA A 164 -4.47 -3.10 -6.83
C ALA A 164 -5.95 -2.75 -7.06
N LEU A 165 -6.26 -1.50 -7.39
CA LEU A 165 -7.61 -1.04 -7.75
C LEU A 165 -8.08 -1.69 -9.06
N ALA A 166 -7.24 -1.71 -10.10
CA ALA A 166 -7.58 -2.36 -11.36
C ALA A 166 -7.92 -3.84 -11.17
N LEU A 167 -7.10 -4.56 -10.40
CA LEU A 167 -7.35 -5.97 -10.09
C LEU A 167 -8.63 -6.15 -9.27
N TYR A 168 -8.92 -5.26 -8.33
CA TYR A 168 -10.17 -5.26 -7.59
C TYR A 168 -11.38 -4.99 -8.49
N GLY A 169 -11.26 -4.03 -9.43
CA GLY A 169 -12.28 -3.78 -10.45
C GLY A 169 -12.58 -5.02 -11.30
N PHE A 170 -11.54 -5.73 -11.75
CA PHE A 170 -11.71 -7.00 -12.46
C PHE A 170 -12.41 -8.08 -11.62
N ALA A 171 -12.06 -8.20 -10.34
CA ALA A 171 -12.71 -9.14 -9.44
C ALA A 171 -14.20 -8.84 -9.22
N LEU A 172 -14.58 -7.56 -9.24
CA LEU A 172 -15.97 -7.12 -9.12
C LEU A 172 -16.78 -7.33 -10.41
N TYR A 173 -16.14 -7.30 -11.58
CA TYR A 173 -16.82 -7.24 -12.88
C TYR A 173 -17.87 -8.34 -13.06
N TYR A 174 -17.55 -9.58 -12.70
CA TYR A 174 -18.47 -10.71 -12.87
C TYR A 174 -19.70 -10.66 -11.97
N ARG A 175 -19.59 -10.07 -10.79
CA ARG A 175 -20.67 -10.08 -9.80
C ARG A 175 -21.41 -8.75 -9.70
N ARG A 176 -20.72 -7.65 -9.95
CA ARG A 176 -21.24 -6.29 -9.74
C ARG A 176 -20.65 -5.33 -10.76
N PRO A 177 -21.06 -5.41 -12.06
CA PRO A 177 -20.43 -4.65 -13.14
C PRO A 177 -20.51 -3.13 -12.91
N PHE A 178 -21.62 -2.62 -12.36
CA PHE A 178 -21.73 -1.20 -12.06
C PHE A 178 -20.72 -0.72 -11.01
N ARG A 179 -20.45 -1.51 -9.98
CA ARG A 179 -19.44 -1.15 -8.97
C ARG A 179 -18.02 -1.30 -9.52
N ALA A 180 -17.81 -2.23 -10.41
CA ALA A 180 -16.52 -2.42 -11.07
C ALA A 180 -16.13 -1.22 -11.93
N SER A 181 -17.09 -0.52 -12.54
CA SER A 181 -16.82 0.68 -13.33
C SER A 181 -16.52 1.93 -12.51
N LEU A 182 -16.75 1.90 -11.20
CA LEU A 182 -16.48 3.00 -10.26
C LEU A 182 -15.13 2.85 -9.53
N VAL A 183 -14.46 1.71 -9.65
CA VAL A 183 -13.15 1.42 -9.06
C VAL A 183 -12.04 1.66 -10.06
#